data_cdb2b50c69ab0d2bfc67a9933d0f5802
#
_entry.id   cdb2b50c69ab0d2bfc67a9933d0f5802
#
_cell.length_a   1.000
_cell.length_b   1.000
_cell.length_c   1.000
_cell.angle_alpha   90.00
_cell.angle_beta   90.00
_cell.angle_gamma   90.00
#
_symmetry.space_group_name_H-M   'P 1'
#
loop_
_entity.id
_entity.type
_entity.pdbx_description
1 polymer ?
#
loop_
_entity_poly.entity_id
_entity_poly.type
_entity_poly.pdbx_seq_one_letter_code
_entity_poly.pdbx_strand_id
1 'polypeptide(L)'
;MPVEDNKQPARRFYEEVINARNLDALGELLTPDGVDHTFGSQNAEQAKQFFGMVLQAFPDLHAEVHDVIAEGDLVATRVTYTGTHQGEFVGIPATGRKTTTSGVSWLRMEGGKQAEHWGGPDMLSVLQQLGVMPGAGTPGPGTPA
;
A
#
# COMPACT_ATOMS: atom_id res chain seq x y z
N MET A 1 2.50 25.15 0.29
CA MET A 1 2.11 24.69 1.64
C MET A 1 3.34 24.46 2.48
N PRO A 2 3.26 24.71 3.78
CA PRO A 2 4.34 24.30 4.68
C PRO A 2 4.58 22.78 4.58
N VAL A 3 5.84 22.39 4.73
CA VAL A 3 6.24 20.98 4.62
C VAL A 3 5.47 20.10 5.58
N GLU A 4 5.24 20.56 6.81
CA GLU A 4 4.50 19.76 7.80
C GLU A 4 3.05 19.51 7.39
N ASP A 5 2.43 20.43 6.65
CA ASP A 5 1.05 20.26 6.20
C ASP A 5 0.93 19.15 5.16
N ASN A 6 2.00 18.85 4.42
CA ASN A 6 2.01 17.76 3.45
C ASN A 6 2.07 16.38 4.11
N LYS A 7 2.55 16.31 5.35
CA LYS A 7 2.63 15.04 6.08
C LYS A 7 1.26 14.53 6.52
N GLN A 8 0.31 15.42 6.82
CA GLN A 8 -1.02 15.07 7.32
C GLN A 8 -1.81 14.19 6.33
N PRO A 9 -1.94 14.59 5.06
CA PRO A 9 -2.63 13.72 4.08
C PRO A 9 -1.97 12.37 3.92
N ALA A 10 -0.64 12.30 4.00
CA ALA A 10 0.07 11.02 3.93
C ALA A 10 -0.29 10.11 5.10
N ARG A 11 -0.33 10.64 6.32
CA ARG A 11 -0.74 9.87 7.50
C ARG A 11 -2.21 9.45 7.41
N ARG A 12 -3.09 10.34 6.97
CA ARG A 12 -4.52 10.06 6.81
C ARG A 12 -4.77 8.90 5.86
N PHE A 13 -3.98 8.78 4.80
CA PHE A 13 -4.11 7.67 3.87
C PHE A 13 -4.00 6.32 4.61
N TYR A 14 -2.95 6.15 5.41
CA TYR A 14 -2.76 4.89 6.13
C TYR A 14 -3.81 4.69 7.23
N GLU A 15 -4.11 5.74 7.98
CA GLU A 15 -5.04 5.65 9.11
C GLU A 15 -6.48 5.47 8.66
N GLU A 16 -6.92 6.19 7.64
CA GLU A 16 -8.33 6.19 7.21
C GLU A 16 -8.61 5.17 6.12
N VAL A 17 -7.81 5.13 5.06
CA VAL A 17 -8.07 4.23 3.94
C VAL A 17 -7.71 2.80 4.31
N ILE A 18 -6.52 2.58 4.84
CA ILE A 18 -6.05 1.23 5.17
C ILE A 18 -6.64 0.75 6.50
N ASN A 19 -6.36 1.45 7.59
CA ASN A 19 -6.69 0.95 8.92
C ASN A 19 -8.19 1.07 9.25
N ALA A 20 -8.83 2.16 8.86
CA ALA A 20 -10.26 2.34 9.08
C ALA A 20 -11.14 1.85 7.93
N ARG A 21 -10.57 1.35 6.84
CA ARG A 21 -11.26 0.84 5.64
C ARG A 21 -12.17 1.88 4.99
N ASN A 22 -11.88 3.15 5.14
CA ASN A 22 -12.67 4.23 4.54
C ASN A 22 -12.15 4.55 3.15
N LEU A 23 -12.59 3.80 2.15
CA LEU A 23 -12.18 4.03 0.75
C LEU A 23 -12.65 5.36 0.21
N ASP A 24 -13.75 5.90 0.74
CA ASP A 24 -14.26 7.19 0.27
C ASP A 24 -13.32 8.35 0.62
N ALA A 25 -12.45 8.19 1.62
CA ALA A 25 -11.44 9.19 1.93
C ALA A 25 -10.45 9.42 0.76
N LEU A 26 -10.30 8.46 -0.14
CA LEU A 26 -9.42 8.62 -1.30
C LEU A 26 -9.79 9.83 -2.17
N GLY A 27 -11.08 10.14 -2.28
CA GLY A 27 -11.52 11.32 -3.03
C GLY A 27 -11.04 12.64 -2.42
N GLU A 28 -10.80 12.66 -1.11
CA GLU A 28 -10.27 13.84 -0.41
C GLU A 28 -8.73 13.87 -0.40
N LEU A 29 -8.09 12.71 -0.50
CA LEU A 29 -6.64 12.56 -0.32
C LEU A 29 -5.86 12.55 -1.63
N LEU A 30 -6.52 12.23 -2.75
CA LEU A 30 -5.89 12.16 -4.06
C LEU A 30 -6.41 13.28 -4.96
N THR A 31 -5.53 13.80 -5.83
CA THR A 31 -6.01 14.65 -6.91
C THR A 31 -6.87 13.82 -7.87
N PRO A 32 -7.83 14.44 -8.59
CA PRO A 32 -8.70 13.66 -9.49
C PRO A 32 -7.96 12.85 -10.53
N ASP A 33 -6.81 13.33 -10.99
CA ASP A 33 -5.95 12.69 -12.00
C ASP A 33 -4.66 12.13 -11.40
N GLY A 34 -4.67 11.83 -10.10
CA GLY A 34 -3.51 11.29 -9.40
C GLY A 34 -3.04 9.96 -9.98
N VAL A 35 -1.73 9.84 -10.15
CA VAL A 35 -1.10 8.69 -10.81
C VAL A 35 -0.29 7.87 -9.82
N ASP A 36 -0.48 6.56 -9.83
CA ASP A 36 0.35 5.61 -9.12
C ASP A 36 1.28 4.94 -10.13
N HIS A 37 2.55 5.27 -10.07
CA HIS A 37 3.54 4.76 -11.01
C HIS A 37 3.94 3.30 -10.73
N THR A 38 3.66 2.80 -9.54
CA THR A 38 4.00 1.43 -9.17
C THR A 38 2.88 0.45 -9.50
N PHE A 39 1.65 0.78 -9.13
CA PHE A 39 0.50 -0.11 -9.33
C PHE A 39 -0.37 0.28 -10.52
N GLY A 40 -0.12 1.45 -11.12
CA GLY A 40 -0.68 1.82 -12.41
C GLY A 40 -2.03 2.54 -12.40
N SER A 41 -2.59 2.89 -11.23
CA SER A 41 -3.83 3.65 -11.23
C SER A 41 -3.60 5.07 -11.76
N GLN A 42 -4.57 5.57 -12.53
CA GLN A 42 -4.47 6.85 -13.22
C GLN A 42 -5.41 7.92 -12.67
N ASN A 43 -6.20 7.59 -11.67
CA ASN A 43 -7.14 8.51 -11.03
C ASN A 43 -7.64 7.94 -9.70
N ALA A 44 -8.38 8.75 -8.95
CA ALA A 44 -8.89 8.35 -7.65
C ALA A 44 -9.87 7.17 -7.72
N GLU A 45 -10.66 7.08 -8.79
CA GLU A 45 -11.61 5.97 -8.94
C GLU A 45 -10.90 4.64 -9.14
N GLN A 46 -9.86 4.61 -9.97
CA GLN A 46 -9.05 3.40 -10.15
C GLN A 46 -8.31 3.03 -8.87
N ALA A 47 -7.81 4.01 -8.12
CA ALA A 47 -7.18 3.77 -6.83
C ALA A 47 -8.19 3.14 -5.84
N LYS A 48 -9.42 3.63 -5.83
CA LYS A 48 -10.48 3.08 -4.97
C LYS A 48 -10.77 1.61 -5.32
N GLN A 49 -10.84 1.29 -6.60
CA GLN A 49 -11.03 -0.08 -7.05
C GLN A 49 -9.87 -0.97 -6.63
N PHE A 50 -8.64 -0.49 -6.79
CA PHE A 50 -7.45 -1.23 -6.42
C PHE A 50 -7.40 -1.51 -4.91
N PHE A 51 -7.59 -0.50 -4.08
CA PHE A 51 -7.56 -0.68 -2.62
C PHE A 51 -8.76 -1.50 -2.13
N GLY A 52 -9.91 -1.40 -2.79
CA GLY A 52 -11.03 -2.27 -2.51
C GLY A 52 -10.68 -3.74 -2.71
N MET A 53 -10.00 -4.06 -3.80
CA MET A 53 -9.53 -5.41 -4.08
C MET A 53 -8.49 -5.87 -3.04
N VAL A 54 -7.55 -5.00 -2.68
CA VAL A 54 -6.53 -5.33 -1.67
C VAL A 54 -7.17 -5.63 -0.32
N LEU A 55 -8.15 -4.82 0.10
CA LEU A 55 -8.82 -5.01 1.38
C LEU A 55 -9.74 -6.23 1.39
N GLN A 56 -10.26 -6.67 0.24
CA GLN A 56 -10.96 -7.94 0.13
C GLN A 56 -10.00 -9.13 0.24
N ALA A 57 -8.82 -8.99 -0.34
CA ALA A 57 -7.79 -10.04 -0.27
C ALA A 57 -7.20 -10.18 1.13
N PHE A 58 -7.05 -9.06 1.83
CA PHE A 58 -6.50 -8.99 3.18
C PHE A 58 -7.44 -8.19 4.08
N PRO A 59 -8.54 -8.83 4.57
CA PRO A 59 -9.57 -8.10 5.33
C PRO A 59 -9.06 -7.48 6.63
N ASP A 60 -7.99 -8.03 7.19
CA ASP A 60 -7.36 -7.55 8.42
C ASP A 60 -6.11 -6.70 8.15
N LEU A 61 -5.92 -6.22 6.92
CA LEU A 61 -4.75 -5.42 6.57
C LEU A 61 -4.60 -4.25 7.53
N HIS A 62 -3.39 -4.10 8.05
CA HIS A 62 -3.03 -3.01 8.96
C HIS A 62 -1.71 -2.39 8.52
N ALA A 63 -1.66 -1.07 8.52
CA ALA A 63 -0.46 -0.31 8.21
C ALA A 63 0.05 0.38 9.47
N GLU A 64 1.31 0.12 9.82
CA GLU A 64 1.99 0.81 10.90
C GLU A 64 3.01 1.77 10.30
N VAL A 65 2.77 3.06 10.46
CA VAL A 65 3.64 4.10 9.92
C VAL A 65 4.77 4.38 10.89
N HIS A 66 6.01 4.17 10.45
CA HIS A 66 7.20 4.39 11.27
C HIS A 66 7.76 5.79 11.09
N ASP A 67 7.88 6.24 9.85
CA ASP A 67 8.45 7.54 9.54
C ASP A 67 7.64 8.24 8.46
N VAL A 68 7.50 9.54 8.60
CA VAL A 68 7.01 10.43 7.55
C VAL A 68 7.98 11.59 7.48
N ILE A 69 8.65 11.74 6.35
CA ILE A 69 9.57 12.86 6.12
C ILE A 69 9.12 13.62 4.88
N ALA A 70 9.40 14.90 4.84
CA ALA A 70 8.96 15.74 3.74
C ALA A 70 10.00 16.80 3.42
N GLU A 71 10.13 17.11 2.13
CA GLU A 71 10.95 18.19 1.61
C GLU A 71 10.26 18.76 0.37
N GLY A 72 9.99 20.07 0.37
CA GLY A 72 9.23 20.68 -0.71
C GLY A 72 7.83 20.07 -0.80
N ASP A 73 7.46 19.62 -1.99
CA ASP A 73 6.19 18.95 -2.23
C ASP A 73 6.28 17.41 -2.17
N LEU A 74 7.43 16.89 -1.77
CA LEU A 74 7.68 15.45 -1.68
C LEU A 74 7.57 14.95 -0.25
N VAL A 75 6.92 13.80 -0.09
CA VAL A 75 6.77 13.11 1.19
C VAL A 75 7.21 11.67 1.03
N ALA A 76 8.04 11.19 1.95
CA ALA A 76 8.41 9.77 1.99
C ALA A 76 7.87 9.14 3.28
N THR A 77 7.37 7.92 3.16
CA THR A 77 6.86 7.16 4.30
C THR A 77 7.54 5.80 4.38
N ARG A 78 7.77 5.33 5.60
CA ARG A 78 8.22 3.96 5.87
C ARG A 78 7.16 3.28 6.72
N VAL A 79 6.65 2.16 6.22
CA VAL A 79 5.44 1.52 6.75
C VAL A 79 5.64 0.01 6.82
N THR A 80 5.12 -0.62 7.87
CA THR A 80 4.98 -2.07 7.94
C THR A 80 3.52 -2.43 7.71
N TYR A 81 3.29 -3.37 6.81
CA TYR A 81 1.96 -3.89 6.49
C TYR A 81 1.83 -5.31 6.99
N THR A 82 0.74 -5.59 7.71
CA THR A 82 0.41 -6.95 8.17
C THR A 82 -0.99 -7.31 7.70
N GLY A 83 -1.19 -8.57 7.35
CA GLY A 83 -2.50 -9.03 6.94
C GLY A 83 -2.52 -10.52 6.70
N THR A 84 -3.72 -11.08 6.62
CA THR A 84 -3.95 -12.50 6.34
C THR A 84 -4.62 -12.63 4.97
N HIS A 85 -4.04 -13.46 4.10
CA HIS A 85 -4.51 -13.67 2.74
C HIS A 85 -5.76 -14.54 2.74
N GLN A 86 -6.93 -13.92 2.76
CA GLN A 86 -8.23 -14.60 2.87
C GLN A 86 -9.12 -14.44 1.63
N GLY A 87 -8.68 -13.68 0.63
CA GLY A 87 -9.36 -13.52 -0.64
C GLY A 87 -8.38 -13.55 -1.79
N GLU A 88 -8.89 -13.67 -3.02
CA GLU A 88 -8.03 -13.68 -4.20
C GLU A 88 -7.22 -12.40 -4.30
N PHE A 89 -5.92 -12.54 -4.56
CA PHE A 89 -5.01 -11.41 -4.75
C PHE A 89 -4.19 -11.66 -6.01
N VAL A 90 -4.30 -10.76 -6.99
CA VAL A 90 -3.63 -10.81 -8.30
C VAL A 90 -3.65 -12.22 -8.92
N GLY A 91 -4.83 -12.84 -8.92
CA GLY A 91 -5.02 -14.17 -9.47
C GLY A 91 -4.62 -15.32 -8.54
N ILE A 92 -4.15 -15.03 -7.33
CA ILE A 92 -3.73 -16.06 -6.37
C ILE A 92 -4.90 -16.34 -5.42
N PRO A 93 -5.45 -17.58 -5.42
CA PRO A 93 -6.51 -17.94 -4.48
C PRO A 93 -6.05 -17.80 -3.03
N ALA A 94 -7.01 -17.57 -2.13
CA ALA A 94 -6.73 -17.41 -0.71
C ALA A 94 -5.86 -18.55 -0.15
N THR A 95 -4.76 -18.19 0.49
CA THR A 95 -3.82 -19.16 1.09
C THR A 95 -4.02 -19.30 2.59
N GLY A 96 -4.70 -18.36 3.23
CA GLY A 96 -4.82 -18.31 4.69
C GLY A 96 -3.54 -17.90 5.40
N ARG A 97 -2.49 -17.54 4.67
CA ARG A 97 -1.20 -17.20 5.25
C ARG A 97 -1.16 -15.75 5.72
N LYS A 98 -0.48 -15.54 6.83
CA LYS A 98 -0.19 -14.19 7.32
C LYS A 98 1.03 -13.64 6.62
N THR A 99 0.98 -12.35 6.29
CA THR A 99 2.12 -11.64 5.70
C THR A 99 2.51 -10.47 6.59
N THR A 100 3.82 -10.23 6.67
CA THR A 100 4.38 -9.03 7.27
C THR A 100 5.39 -8.49 6.28
N THR A 101 5.15 -7.29 5.78
CA THR A 101 6.06 -6.71 4.81
C THR A 101 6.24 -5.22 5.09
N SER A 102 7.40 -4.70 4.77
CA SER A 102 7.67 -3.28 4.89
C SER A 102 7.76 -2.66 3.51
N GLY A 103 7.55 -1.37 3.47
CA GLY A 103 7.67 -0.62 2.24
C GLY A 103 7.98 0.83 2.48
N VAL A 104 8.50 1.47 1.44
CA VAL A 104 8.75 2.90 1.40
C VAL A 104 7.94 3.45 0.24
N SER A 105 7.14 4.47 0.51
CA SER A 105 6.41 5.19 -0.51
C SER A 105 6.96 6.59 -0.66
N TRP A 106 6.92 7.06 -1.89
CA TRP A 106 7.33 8.40 -2.27
C TRP A 106 6.12 9.08 -2.89
N LEU A 107 5.74 10.24 -2.34
CA LEU A 107 4.52 10.93 -2.72
C LEU A 107 4.85 12.35 -3.17
N ARG A 108 4.25 12.80 -4.28
CA ARG A 108 4.26 14.22 -4.63
C ARG A 108 2.90 14.81 -4.27
N MET A 109 2.92 15.87 -3.49
CA MET A 109 1.71 16.53 -2.98
C MET A 109 1.40 17.77 -3.81
N GLU A 110 0.12 18.03 -4.01
CA GLU A 110 -0.36 19.19 -4.75
C GLU A 110 -1.64 19.68 -4.10
N GLY A 111 -1.62 20.91 -3.57
CA GLY A 111 -2.79 21.48 -2.90
C GLY A 111 -3.30 20.68 -1.70
N GLY A 112 -2.41 20.00 -0.97
CA GLY A 112 -2.77 19.16 0.16
C GLY A 112 -3.27 17.77 -0.21
N LYS A 113 -3.14 17.38 -1.48
CA LYS A 113 -3.54 16.06 -1.97
C LYS A 113 -2.37 15.39 -2.65
N GLN A 114 -2.39 14.05 -2.67
CA GLN A 114 -1.39 13.25 -3.37
C GLN A 114 -1.67 13.26 -4.86
N ALA A 115 -0.70 13.73 -5.64
CA ALA A 115 -0.79 13.77 -7.10
C ALA A 115 -0.05 12.61 -7.76
N GLU A 116 1.03 12.12 -7.16
CA GLU A 116 1.81 10.99 -7.68
C GLU A 116 2.30 10.12 -6.53
N HIS A 117 2.43 8.83 -6.82
CA HIS A 117 2.92 7.82 -5.88
C HIS A 117 3.94 6.90 -6.57
N TRP A 118 5.03 6.63 -5.89
CA TRP A 118 6.02 5.62 -6.25
C TRP A 118 6.29 4.75 -5.03
N GLY A 119 6.61 3.46 -5.25
CA GLY A 119 6.97 2.55 -4.18
C GLY A 119 5.76 1.84 -3.58
N GLY A 120 5.85 1.48 -2.33
CA GLY A 120 4.84 0.72 -1.62
C GLY A 120 5.43 -0.51 -0.96
N PRO A 121 4.60 -1.52 -0.62
CA PRO A 121 5.10 -2.74 0.00
C PRO A 121 6.02 -3.52 -0.93
N ASP A 122 6.92 -4.30 -0.33
CA ASP A 122 7.80 -5.21 -1.06
C ASP A 122 6.96 -6.40 -1.57
N MET A 123 6.50 -6.30 -2.81
CA MET A 123 5.61 -7.30 -3.39
C MET A 123 6.30 -8.66 -3.59
N LEU A 124 7.60 -8.66 -3.87
CA LEU A 124 8.33 -9.93 -3.94
C LEU A 124 8.28 -10.67 -2.60
N SER A 125 8.49 -9.95 -1.50
CA SER A 125 8.39 -10.53 -0.17
C SER A 125 6.98 -11.06 0.11
N VAL A 126 5.95 -10.33 -0.29
CA VAL A 126 4.56 -10.79 -0.15
C VAL A 126 4.36 -12.12 -0.88
N LEU A 127 4.77 -12.19 -2.15
CA LEU A 127 4.61 -13.41 -2.97
C LEU A 127 5.40 -14.58 -2.38
N GLN A 128 6.59 -14.33 -1.85
CA GLN A 128 7.36 -15.36 -1.16
C GLN A 128 6.65 -15.87 0.09
N GLN A 129 6.07 -14.98 0.88
CA GLN A 129 5.32 -15.34 2.10
C GLN A 129 4.04 -16.09 1.78
N LEU A 130 3.41 -15.79 0.64
CA LEU A 130 2.24 -16.55 0.18
C LEU A 130 2.61 -17.93 -0.40
N GLY A 131 3.89 -18.20 -0.60
CA GLY A 131 4.36 -19.49 -1.08
C GLY A 131 4.26 -19.67 -2.58
N VAL A 132 4.07 -18.61 -3.34
CA VAL A 132 3.97 -18.67 -4.82
C VAL A 132 5.29 -18.38 -5.51
N MET A 133 6.30 -17.93 -4.75
CA MET A 133 7.66 -17.71 -5.25
C MET A 133 8.67 -18.16 -4.21
N PRO A 134 9.84 -18.73 -4.63
CA PRO A 134 10.91 -19.05 -3.68
C PRO A 134 11.47 -17.79 -3.04
N GLY A 135 11.74 -17.86 -1.74
CA GLY A 135 12.41 -16.79 -1.00
C GLY A 135 13.83 -17.17 -0.63
N ALA A 136 14.67 -16.17 -0.31
CA ALA A 136 16.02 -16.41 0.19
C ALA A 136 15.94 -17.18 1.52
N GLY A 137 16.59 -18.35 1.58
CA GLY A 137 16.56 -19.23 2.76
C GLY A 137 15.21 -19.93 2.97
N THR A 138 14.27 -19.81 2.03
CA THR A 138 12.96 -20.47 2.09
C THR A 138 12.85 -21.45 0.96
N PRO A 139 12.45 -22.72 1.22
CA PRO A 139 12.25 -23.68 0.14
C PRO A 139 11.15 -23.21 -0.82
N GLY A 140 11.40 -23.37 -2.12
CA GLY A 140 10.38 -23.12 -3.13
C GLY A 140 9.30 -24.19 -3.14
N PRO A 141 8.23 -23.98 -3.92
CA PRO A 141 7.19 -25.00 -4.08
C PRO A 141 7.78 -26.32 -4.54
N GLY A 142 7.40 -27.42 -3.88
CA GLY A 142 7.91 -28.74 -4.20
C GLY A 142 9.30 -29.05 -3.69
N THR A 143 9.96 -28.13 -2.99
CA THR A 143 11.28 -28.34 -2.40
C THR A 143 11.12 -28.74 -0.93
N PRO A 144 11.74 -29.82 -0.46
CA PRO A 144 11.68 -30.17 0.95
C PRO A 144 12.26 -29.07 1.83
N ALA A 145 11.65 -28.87 2.98
CA ALA A 145 12.12 -27.89 3.96
C ALA A 145 13.47 -28.32 4.57
#